data_80624c7c4638366da18fe4bc54a72587
#
_entry.id   80624c7c4638366da18fe4bc54a72587
#
_cell.length_a   1.000
_cell.length_b   1.000
_cell.length_c   1.000
_cell.angle_alpha   90.00
_cell.angle_beta   90.00
_cell.angle_gamma   90.00
#
_symmetry.space_group_name_H-M   'P 1'
#
loop_
_entity.id
_entity.type
_entity.pdbx_description
1 polymer ?
#
loop_
_entity_poly.entity_id
_entity_poly.type
_entity_poly.pdbx_seq_one_letter_code
_entity_poly.pdbx_strand_id
1 'polypeptide(L)'
;MSHYPAARAPLSRRRFLKNTTLTAGALTLPAAPFVARAATALRPVSMTLDWIYQGPNVGFIMARDKGFYREAGLDVTVTSGKGSGTTAQLIASKASQFGFSDGYGVATAISKGMPIKTIGSVFRKNPAALIVLADSGIVSPKDLEGKTVAMTAGSGQFQQWPAFAKGAGIDATKIRMVNIDPAGVGPALVSKKADAIGGYAQGYVPAIEIRAKKEVRIFWFADYGVNVVSNGIIVHNDLLKSDPELARTFVAQSIKGFLYGRQHPDEAVASVKRYLPTVDPAIARRELELSWKTWVTPNTKGKPLGWEADADWNSTVAVLKRYGGVGTPPALSALYTNEFVPTGAEYVPPQTA
;
A
#
# COMPACT_ATOMS: atom_id res chain seq x y z
N MET A 1 -20.94 7.31 69.26
CA MET A 1 -21.41 6.01 69.74
C MET A 1 -21.83 5.22 68.47
N SER A 2 -20.97 4.59 67.88
CA SER A 2 -20.48 3.22 67.81
C SER A 2 -21.56 2.14 67.90
N HIS A 3 -21.76 1.43 66.82
CA HIS A 3 -21.99 -0.03 66.86
C HIS A 3 -21.66 -0.65 65.50
N TYR A 4 -20.55 -1.38 65.43
CA TYR A 4 -20.25 -2.40 64.45
C TYR A 4 -20.90 -3.74 64.85
N PRO A 5 -21.45 -4.52 63.96
CA PRO A 5 -21.70 -5.95 64.23
C PRO A 5 -20.59 -6.83 63.65
N ALA A 6 -20.35 -7.89 64.39
CA ALA A 6 -19.28 -8.85 64.37
C ALA A 6 -19.17 -9.74 63.13
N ALA A 7 -17.93 -10.20 62.93
CA ALA A 7 -17.50 -11.17 61.95
C ALA A 7 -18.15 -12.54 62.07
N ARG A 8 -18.59 -13.14 60.94
CA ARG A 8 -18.98 -14.57 60.86
C ARG A 8 -17.77 -15.43 60.47
N ALA A 9 -17.55 -16.47 61.26
CA ALA A 9 -16.50 -17.45 61.12
C ALA A 9 -16.65 -18.34 59.86
N PRO A 10 -15.55 -18.89 59.29
CA PRO A 10 -15.56 -19.68 58.07
C PRO A 10 -16.04 -21.12 58.36
N LEU A 11 -16.97 -21.62 57.52
CA LEU A 11 -17.47 -22.99 57.54
C LEU A 11 -16.40 -23.98 57.03
N SER A 12 -16.10 -24.95 57.84
CA SER A 12 -15.13 -26.04 57.63
C SER A 12 -15.53 -26.97 56.48
N ARG A 13 -14.59 -27.25 55.56
CA ARG A 13 -14.71 -28.14 54.41
C ARG A 13 -14.92 -29.63 54.73
N ARG A 14 -15.11 -30.03 55.98
CA ARG A 14 -15.18 -31.43 56.40
C ARG A 14 -16.58 -32.00 56.59
N ARG A 15 -17.64 -31.27 56.32
CA ARG A 15 -19.03 -31.72 56.61
C ARG A 15 -19.87 -32.01 55.34
N PHE A 16 -19.30 -32.09 54.16
CA PHE A 16 -20.01 -32.31 52.89
C PHE A 16 -19.84 -33.71 52.28
N LEU A 17 -19.18 -34.61 53.00
CA LEU A 17 -18.92 -35.98 52.50
C LEU A 17 -19.54 -37.05 53.40
N LYS A 18 -20.83 -37.00 53.68
CA LYS A 18 -21.59 -38.16 54.17
C LYS A 18 -23.05 -38.02 53.71
N ASN A 19 -23.47 -39.04 52.99
CA ASN A 19 -24.79 -39.34 52.46
C ASN A 19 -25.07 -38.90 51.00
N THR A 20 -24.67 -39.73 50.05
CA THR A 20 -25.54 -40.12 48.93
C THR A 20 -24.96 -41.38 48.27
N THR A 21 -25.34 -42.54 48.76
CA THR A 21 -25.30 -43.76 47.97
C THR A 21 -26.58 -43.76 47.12
N LEU A 22 -26.43 -43.54 45.82
CA LEU A 22 -27.48 -43.79 44.83
C LEU A 22 -26.86 -44.39 43.59
N THR A 23 -27.31 -45.54 43.27
CA THR A 23 -27.09 -46.43 42.16
C THR A 23 -26.97 -45.69 40.84
N ALA A 24 -25.79 -45.70 40.25
CA ALA A 24 -25.58 -45.18 38.90
C ALA A 24 -25.52 -46.34 37.90
N GLY A 25 -26.58 -46.48 37.12
CA GLY A 25 -26.54 -47.27 35.88
C GLY A 25 -25.61 -46.61 34.90
N ALA A 26 -24.54 -47.31 34.53
CA ALA A 26 -23.54 -46.85 33.58
C ALA A 26 -24.13 -46.85 32.16
N LEU A 27 -24.58 -45.69 31.70
CA LEU A 27 -24.71 -45.40 30.28
C LEU A 27 -23.34 -44.94 29.79
N THR A 28 -22.54 -45.85 29.25
CA THR A 28 -21.31 -45.56 28.54
C THR A 28 -21.67 -44.99 27.17
N LEU A 29 -21.83 -43.67 27.10
CA LEU A 29 -21.76 -42.95 25.81
C LEU A 29 -20.33 -42.99 25.34
N PRO A 30 -20.04 -43.38 24.06
CA PRO A 30 -18.71 -43.31 23.54
C PRO A 30 -18.30 -41.84 23.50
N ALA A 31 -17.35 -41.45 24.33
CA ALA A 31 -16.70 -40.16 24.24
C ALA A 31 -15.92 -40.14 22.91
N ALA A 32 -16.52 -39.52 21.88
CA ALA A 32 -15.77 -39.18 20.68
C ALA A 32 -14.56 -38.33 21.12
N PRO A 33 -13.35 -38.67 20.71
CA PRO A 33 -12.21 -37.83 21.04
C PRO A 33 -12.44 -36.44 20.45
N PHE A 34 -12.66 -35.46 21.31
CA PHE A 34 -12.56 -34.06 20.94
C PHE A 34 -11.09 -33.84 20.58
N VAL A 35 -10.75 -34.01 19.29
CA VAL A 35 -9.46 -33.58 18.76
C VAL A 35 -9.52 -32.07 18.81
N ALA A 36 -9.08 -31.50 19.91
CA ALA A 36 -8.78 -30.10 19.99
C ALA A 36 -7.74 -29.80 18.89
N ARG A 37 -8.22 -29.30 17.76
CA ARG A 37 -7.36 -28.79 16.69
C ARG A 37 -6.54 -27.68 17.34
N ALA A 38 -5.28 -28.00 17.67
CA ALA A 38 -4.35 -26.98 18.19
C ALA A 38 -4.44 -25.80 17.23
N ALA A 39 -4.83 -24.62 17.72
CA ALA A 39 -4.82 -23.41 16.91
C ALA A 39 -3.38 -23.22 16.45
N THR A 40 -3.11 -23.48 15.17
CA THR A 40 -1.78 -23.28 14.61
C THR A 40 -1.41 -21.83 14.83
N ALA A 41 -0.30 -21.59 15.53
CA ALA A 41 0.16 -20.23 15.81
C ALA A 41 0.30 -19.47 14.47
N LEU A 42 -0.29 -18.27 14.39
CA LEU A 42 -0.19 -17.44 13.20
C LEU A 42 1.27 -17.04 12.99
N ARG A 43 1.69 -17.05 11.74
CA ARG A 43 3.03 -16.64 11.35
C ARG A 43 3.11 -15.11 11.29
N PRO A 44 4.01 -14.46 12.05
CA PRO A 44 4.19 -13.00 11.97
C PRO A 44 4.81 -12.61 10.64
N VAL A 45 4.24 -11.58 10.00
CA VAL A 45 4.68 -11.02 8.71
C VAL A 45 4.68 -9.51 8.78
N SER A 46 5.77 -8.89 8.36
CA SER A 46 5.90 -7.42 8.28
C SER A 46 5.68 -6.92 6.85
N MET A 47 4.86 -5.87 6.73
CA MET A 47 4.58 -5.16 5.48
C MET A 47 4.76 -3.66 5.69
N THR A 48 5.59 -3.01 4.86
CA THR A 48 5.77 -1.56 4.87
C THR A 48 5.16 -0.94 3.61
N LEU A 49 4.24 0.00 3.81
CA LEU A 49 3.64 0.78 2.73
C LEU A 49 4.67 1.75 2.13
N ASP A 50 4.38 2.26 0.94
CA ASP A 50 5.15 3.33 0.31
C ASP A 50 4.87 4.70 0.94
N TRP A 51 3.68 4.86 1.55
CA TRP A 51 3.16 6.12 2.04
C TRP A 51 2.39 5.98 3.35
N ILE A 52 1.85 7.09 3.86
CA ILE A 52 0.91 7.09 4.98
C ILE A 52 -0.36 6.32 4.63
N TYR A 53 -1.14 5.94 5.64
CA TYR A 53 -2.42 5.28 5.43
C TYR A 53 -3.38 6.19 4.67
N GLN A 54 -3.87 5.70 3.52
CA GLN A 54 -4.80 6.40 2.63
C GLN A 54 -5.63 5.39 1.84
N GLY A 55 -6.65 5.87 1.10
CA GLY A 55 -7.43 5.04 0.19
C GLY A 55 -6.61 4.17 -0.77
N PRO A 56 -5.56 4.71 -1.44
CA PRO A 56 -4.73 3.95 -2.37
C PRO A 56 -4.15 2.64 -1.84
N ASN A 57 -3.81 2.55 -0.57
CA ASN A 57 -3.21 1.34 0.02
C ASN A 57 -4.15 0.52 0.90
N VAL A 58 -5.46 0.81 0.84
CA VAL A 58 -6.48 0.18 1.68
C VAL A 58 -6.55 -1.34 1.53
N GLY A 59 -6.15 -1.91 0.39
CA GLY A 59 -6.25 -3.35 0.15
C GLY A 59 -5.50 -4.20 1.17
N PHE A 60 -4.31 -3.77 1.61
CA PHE A 60 -3.56 -4.44 2.67
C PHE A 60 -4.28 -4.37 4.02
N ILE A 61 -4.90 -3.22 4.31
CA ILE A 61 -5.68 -3.02 5.53
C ILE A 61 -6.95 -3.87 5.48
N MET A 62 -7.65 -3.89 4.33
CA MET A 62 -8.83 -4.73 4.13
C MET A 62 -8.53 -6.22 4.29
N ALA A 63 -7.41 -6.69 3.72
CA ALA A 63 -6.99 -8.09 3.87
C ALA A 63 -6.78 -8.47 5.34
N ARG A 64 -6.22 -7.57 6.15
CA ARG A 64 -6.06 -7.76 7.58
C ARG A 64 -7.39 -7.68 8.33
N ASP A 65 -8.17 -6.63 8.11
CA ASP A 65 -9.41 -6.34 8.84
C ASP A 65 -10.51 -7.37 8.55
N LYS A 66 -10.53 -7.91 7.34
CA LYS A 66 -11.46 -9.00 6.94
C LYS A 66 -10.96 -10.40 7.32
N GLY A 67 -9.76 -10.48 7.90
CA GLY A 67 -9.20 -11.75 8.36
C GLY A 67 -8.57 -12.61 7.28
N PHE A 68 -8.44 -12.14 6.02
CA PHE A 68 -7.90 -12.94 4.91
C PHE A 68 -6.49 -13.45 5.18
N TYR A 69 -5.62 -12.62 5.74
CA TYR A 69 -4.29 -13.05 6.15
C TYR A 69 -4.36 -14.10 7.27
N ARG A 70 -5.20 -13.88 8.28
CA ARG A 70 -5.36 -14.80 9.42
C ARG A 70 -5.90 -16.15 9.01
N GLU A 71 -6.89 -16.20 8.13
CA GLU A 71 -7.44 -17.43 7.54
C GLU A 71 -6.36 -18.21 6.78
N ALA A 72 -5.38 -17.51 6.20
CA ALA A 72 -4.22 -18.10 5.53
C ALA A 72 -3.03 -18.37 6.47
N GLY A 73 -3.21 -18.27 7.79
CA GLY A 73 -2.18 -18.57 8.79
C GLY A 73 -1.17 -17.43 9.03
N LEU A 74 -1.44 -16.22 8.55
CA LEU A 74 -0.53 -15.07 8.66
C LEU A 74 -1.05 -14.04 9.67
N ASP A 75 -0.14 -13.49 10.50
CA ASP A 75 -0.36 -12.30 11.33
C ASP A 75 0.40 -11.12 10.73
N VAL A 76 -0.28 -10.35 9.87
CA VAL A 76 0.35 -9.29 9.09
C VAL A 76 0.28 -7.95 9.81
N THR A 77 1.46 -7.41 10.13
CA THR A 77 1.60 -6.03 10.59
C THR A 77 1.85 -5.12 9.39
N VAL A 78 0.93 -4.18 9.15
CA VAL A 78 1.06 -3.17 8.09
C VAL A 78 1.53 -1.87 8.72
N THR A 79 2.64 -1.33 8.22
CA THR A 79 3.26 -0.09 8.72
C THR A 79 3.25 0.98 7.61
N SER A 80 2.97 2.22 7.97
CA SER A 80 3.05 3.36 7.04
C SER A 80 4.50 3.62 6.61
N GLY A 81 4.69 4.08 5.37
CA GLY A 81 5.98 4.44 4.80
C GLY A 81 6.20 5.94 4.67
N LYS A 82 7.40 6.30 4.18
CA LYS A 82 7.83 7.69 3.92
C LYS A 82 8.33 7.89 2.50
N GLY A 83 7.97 6.99 1.59
CA GLY A 83 8.36 7.04 0.17
C GLY A 83 8.82 5.68 -0.37
N SER A 84 8.54 5.43 -1.65
CA SER A 84 8.86 4.18 -2.34
C SER A 84 10.34 3.79 -2.25
N GLY A 85 11.24 4.78 -2.37
CA GLY A 85 12.69 4.53 -2.26
C GLY A 85 13.11 4.12 -0.86
N THR A 86 12.52 4.72 0.19
CA THR A 86 12.77 4.32 1.58
C THR A 86 12.27 2.90 1.83
N THR A 87 11.08 2.57 1.32
CA THR A 87 10.51 1.22 1.44
C THR A 87 11.38 0.20 0.71
N ALA A 88 11.87 0.50 -0.50
CA ALA A 88 12.80 -0.37 -1.22
C ALA A 88 14.08 -0.65 -0.42
N GLN A 89 14.63 0.35 0.28
CA GLN A 89 15.79 0.18 1.17
C GLN A 89 15.49 -0.73 2.37
N LEU A 90 14.31 -0.59 3.00
CA LEU A 90 13.88 -1.44 4.10
C LEU A 90 13.75 -2.91 3.67
N ILE A 91 13.27 -3.16 2.45
CA ILE A 91 13.19 -4.52 1.91
C ILE A 91 14.59 -5.05 1.56
N ALA A 92 15.44 -4.26 0.92
CA ALA A 92 16.80 -4.65 0.57
C ALA A 92 17.65 -4.99 1.81
N SER A 93 17.44 -4.28 2.92
CA SER A 93 18.10 -4.55 4.21
C SER A 93 17.39 -5.63 5.05
N LYS A 94 16.28 -6.21 4.58
CA LYS A 94 15.44 -7.19 5.30
C LYS A 94 14.82 -6.64 6.61
N ALA A 95 14.75 -5.32 6.77
CA ALA A 95 14.07 -4.69 7.90
C ALA A 95 12.54 -4.85 7.84
N SER A 96 11.98 -5.13 6.66
CA SER A 96 10.61 -5.57 6.44
C SER A 96 10.60 -6.70 5.41
N GLN A 97 9.65 -7.64 5.55
CA GLN A 97 9.57 -8.79 4.64
C GLN A 97 8.94 -8.43 3.30
N PHE A 98 7.87 -7.65 3.33
CA PHE A 98 7.19 -7.14 2.14
C PHE A 98 7.13 -5.63 2.15
N GLY A 99 7.13 -5.05 0.96
CA GLY A 99 6.96 -3.62 0.76
C GLY A 99 5.97 -3.31 -0.35
N PHE A 100 5.45 -2.09 -0.36
CA PHE A 100 4.71 -1.55 -1.48
C PHE A 100 5.53 -0.39 -2.05
N SER A 101 5.90 -0.44 -3.33
CA SER A 101 6.86 0.52 -3.88
C SER A 101 6.63 0.77 -5.37
N ASP A 102 6.97 1.97 -5.81
CA ASP A 102 6.91 2.40 -7.21
C ASP A 102 7.91 1.64 -8.09
N GLY A 103 7.44 1.14 -9.25
CA GLY A 103 8.23 0.31 -10.15
C GLY A 103 9.46 1.01 -10.74
N TYR A 104 9.38 2.31 -11.03
CA TYR A 104 10.55 3.06 -11.50
C TYR A 104 11.63 3.17 -10.40
N GLY A 105 11.20 3.43 -9.16
CA GLY A 105 12.08 3.46 -8.02
C GLY A 105 12.72 2.10 -7.74
N VAL A 106 11.94 1.02 -7.88
CA VAL A 106 12.43 -0.36 -7.76
C VAL A 106 13.46 -0.67 -8.85
N ALA A 107 13.17 -0.35 -10.11
CA ALA A 107 14.11 -0.54 -11.22
C ALA A 107 15.42 0.24 -11.00
N THR A 108 15.33 1.47 -10.48
CA THR A 108 16.49 2.29 -10.08
C THR A 108 17.28 1.62 -8.95
N ALA A 109 16.61 1.08 -7.94
CA ALA A 109 17.26 0.38 -6.82
C ALA A 109 17.99 -0.90 -7.27
N ILE A 110 17.35 -1.69 -8.14
CA ILE A 110 17.94 -2.91 -8.72
C ILE A 110 19.14 -2.57 -9.60
N SER A 111 19.08 -1.49 -10.40
CA SER A 111 20.23 -1.04 -11.19
C SER A 111 21.46 -0.65 -10.36
N LYS A 112 21.24 -0.34 -9.07
CA LYS A 112 22.28 -0.08 -8.07
C LYS A 112 22.65 -1.30 -7.22
N GLY A 113 22.20 -2.50 -7.62
CA GLY A 113 22.54 -3.76 -6.99
C GLY A 113 21.67 -4.16 -5.81
N MET A 114 20.55 -3.49 -5.54
CA MET A 114 19.62 -3.92 -4.47
C MET A 114 18.96 -5.26 -4.84
N PRO A 115 19.01 -6.28 -3.97
CA PRO A 115 18.51 -7.63 -4.24
C PRO A 115 17.00 -7.75 -3.96
N ILE A 116 16.19 -6.95 -4.63
CA ILE A 116 14.73 -6.91 -4.50
C ILE A 116 14.04 -7.22 -5.82
N LYS A 117 12.77 -7.57 -5.77
CA LYS A 117 11.95 -7.86 -6.96
C LYS A 117 10.50 -7.49 -6.72
N THR A 118 9.79 -7.03 -7.76
CA THR A 118 8.33 -6.87 -7.77
C THR A 118 7.67 -8.23 -8.04
N ILE A 119 6.65 -8.57 -7.25
CA ILE A 119 5.94 -9.84 -7.30
C ILE A 119 4.42 -9.69 -7.49
N GLY A 120 3.98 -8.47 -7.82
CA GLY A 120 2.59 -8.17 -8.14
C GLY A 120 2.29 -6.68 -8.11
N SER A 121 2.00 -6.07 -9.27
CA SER A 121 1.71 -4.63 -9.38
C SER A 121 0.22 -4.32 -9.27
N VAL A 122 -0.13 -3.47 -8.32
CA VAL A 122 -1.50 -2.99 -8.13
C VAL A 122 -1.76 -1.73 -8.95
N PHE A 123 -0.87 -0.72 -8.87
CA PHE A 123 -0.95 0.47 -9.70
C PHE A 123 -0.08 0.28 -10.93
N ARG A 124 -0.74 -0.01 -12.06
CA ARG A 124 -0.05 -0.30 -13.32
C ARG A 124 0.08 0.93 -14.22
N LYS A 125 -0.77 1.96 -14.02
CA LYS A 125 -0.63 3.28 -14.63
C LYS A 125 0.09 4.22 -13.68
N ASN A 126 0.95 5.07 -14.22
CA ASN A 126 1.67 6.04 -13.42
C ASN A 126 0.73 7.17 -12.92
N PRO A 127 0.50 7.29 -11.61
CA PRO A 127 -0.33 8.36 -11.04
C PRO A 127 0.47 9.60 -10.64
N ALA A 128 1.79 9.62 -10.90
CA ALA A 128 2.65 10.73 -10.55
C ALA A 128 2.27 11.98 -11.33
N ALA A 129 2.23 13.10 -10.63
CA ALA A 129 1.85 14.38 -11.19
C ALA A 129 2.50 15.55 -10.44
N LEU A 130 2.61 16.69 -11.12
CA LEU A 130 2.65 17.99 -10.45
C LEU A 130 1.23 18.54 -10.37
N ILE A 131 0.90 19.09 -9.22
CA ILE A 131 -0.41 19.65 -8.90
C ILE A 131 -0.22 21.10 -8.49
N VAL A 132 -0.95 21.99 -9.12
CA VAL A 132 -0.98 23.43 -8.84
C VAL A 132 -2.42 23.88 -8.60
N LEU A 133 -2.62 24.99 -7.89
CA LEU A 133 -3.94 25.59 -7.81
C LEU A 133 -4.34 26.15 -9.19
N ALA A 134 -5.60 26.01 -9.57
CA ALA A 134 -6.08 26.47 -10.87
C ALA A 134 -5.94 27.98 -11.04
N ASP A 135 -6.04 28.73 -9.93
CA ASP A 135 -5.90 30.19 -9.85
C ASP A 135 -4.44 30.67 -9.74
N SER A 136 -3.44 29.79 -9.82
CA SER A 136 -2.03 30.12 -9.64
C SER A 136 -1.38 30.86 -10.82
N GLY A 137 -2.04 30.90 -11.98
CA GLY A 137 -1.44 31.40 -13.22
C GLY A 137 -0.47 30.41 -13.91
N ILE A 138 -0.17 29.26 -13.30
CA ILE A 138 0.66 28.21 -13.88
C ILE A 138 -0.21 27.37 -14.83
N VAL A 139 -0.01 27.52 -16.13
CA VAL A 139 -0.80 26.82 -17.16
C VAL A 139 -0.05 25.73 -17.89
N SER A 140 1.28 25.72 -17.77
CA SER A 140 2.18 24.70 -18.29
C SER A 140 3.25 24.33 -17.27
N PRO A 141 3.90 23.16 -17.38
CA PRO A 141 5.03 22.82 -16.48
C PRO A 141 6.20 23.79 -16.56
N LYS A 142 6.39 24.47 -17.70
CA LYS A 142 7.47 25.43 -17.88
C LYS A 142 7.29 26.70 -17.02
N ASP A 143 6.05 27.05 -16.68
CA ASP A 143 5.74 28.19 -15.81
C ASP A 143 6.20 27.98 -14.36
N LEU A 144 6.70 26.78 -14.05
CA LEU A 144 7.30 26.46 -12.76
C LEU A 144 8.72 26.99 -12.61
N GLU A 145 9.40 27.42 -13.69
CA GLU A 145 10.72 28.04 -13.59
C GLU A 145 10.66 29.30 -12.70
N GLY A 146 11.53 29.38 -11.70
CA GLY A 146 11.52 30.41 -10.66
C GLY A 146 10.54 30.16 -9.50
N LYS A 147 9.77 29.06 -9.53
CA LYS A 147 8.77 28.70 -8.52
C LYS A 147 9.29 27.69 -7.51
N THR A 148 8.51 27.52 -6.43
CA THR A 148 8.77 26.54 -5.39
C THR A 148 7.91 25.29 -5.64
N VAL A 149 8.58 24.14 -5.71
CA VAL A 149 7.93 22.82 -5.82
C VAL A 149 8.22 22.02 -4.55
N ALA A 150 7.16 21.59 -3.86
CA ALA A 150 7.28 20.77 -2.67
C ALA A 150 7.07 19.29 -3.00
N MET A 151 7.98 18.44 -2.55
CA MET A 151 7.91 16.97 -2.64
C MET A 151 8.51 16.35 -1.39
N THR A 152 8.19 15.07 -1.15
CA THR A 152 8.89 14.28 -0.14
C THR A 152 10.09 13.59 -0.79
N ALA A 153 11.29 13.80 -0.26
CA ALA A 153 12.50 13.10 -0.70
C ALA A 153 12.31 11.57 -0.54
N GLY A 154 12.76 10.80 -1.54
CA GLY A 154 12.60 9.35 -1.56
C GLY A 154 11.22 8.85 -2.02
N SER A 155 10.25 9.74 -2.29
CA SER A 155 8.98 9.36 -2.92
C SER A 155 9.17 8.93 -4.38
N GLY A 156 8.20 8.16 -4.93
CA GLY A 156 8.26 7.72 -6.31
C GLY A 156 8.34 8.88 -7.31
N GLN A 157 7.49 9.88 -7.17
CA GLN A 157 7.50 11.07 -8.03
C GLN A 157 8.77 11.92 -7.87
N PHE A 158 9.38 11.95 -6.69
CA PHE A 158 10.67 12.61 -6.50
C PHE A 158 11.78 11.93 -7.31
N GLN A 159 11.78 10.59 -7.35
CA GLN A 159 12.72 9.82 -8.15
C GLN A 159 12.48 10.00 -9.67
N GLN A 160 11.22 10.20 -10.08
CA GLN A 160 10.83 10.44 -11.47
C GLN A 160 11.00 11.90 -11.90
N TRP A 161 11.22 12.84 -10.98
CA TRP A 161 11.32 14.27 -11.25
C TRP A 161 12.33 14.63 -12.35
N PRO A 162 13.58 14.10 -12.37
CA PRO A 162 14.54 14.43 -13.42
C PRO A 162 14.04 14.05 -14.83
N ALA A 163 13.33 12.92 -14.93
CA ALA A 163 12.73 12.46 -16.18
C ALA A 163 11.60 13.40 -16.62
N PHE A 164 10.71 13.75 -15.69
CA PHE A 164 9.62 14.68 -15.94
C PHE A 164 10.12 16.08 -16.36
N ALA A 165 11.04 16.67 -15.61
CA ALA A 165 11.57 17.99 -15.89
C ALA A 165 12.17 18.05 -17.31
N LYS A 166 12.95 17.04 -17.70
CA LYS A 166 13.52 16.94 -19.03
C LYS A 166 12.46 16.71 -20.11
N GLY A 167 11.48 15.84 -19.87
CA GLY A 167 10.36 15.59 -20.80
C GLY A 167 9.47 16.80 -21.02
N ALA A 168 9.27 17.60 -19.97
CA ALA A 168 8.49 18.84 -19.99
C ALA A 168 9.28 20.09 -20.43
N GLY A 169 10.59 19.96 -20.69
CA GLY A 169 11.45 21.07 -21.10
C GLY A 169 11.70 22.10 -20.00
N ILE A 170 11.64 21.70 -18.73
CA ILE A 170 11.88 22.54 -17.56
C ILE A 170 13.40 22.62 -17.29
N ASP A 171 13.92 23.80 -17.07
CA ASP A 171 15.24 23.98 -16.47
C ASP A 171 15.12 23.72 -14.95
N ALA A 172 15.48 22.50 -14.53
CA ALA A 172 15.36 22.09 -13.14
C ALA A 172 16.22 22.93 -12.17
N THR A 173 17.27 23.61 -12.66
CA THR A 173 18.13 24.48 -11.84
C THR A 173 17.42 25.76 -11.40
N LYS A 174 16.36 26.14 -12.09
CA LYS A 174 15.51 27.29 -11.76
C LYS A 174 14.40 26.96 -10.78
N ILE A 175 14.22 25.68 -10.41
CA ILE A 175 13.17 25.24 -9.49
C ILE A 175 13.71 25.23 -8.07
N ARG A 176 13.01 25.89 -7.14
CA ARG A 176 13.27 25.76 -5.72
C ARG A 176 12.55 24.50 -5.17
N MET A 177 13.28 23.39 -5.17
CA MET A 177 12.75 22.15 -4.61
C MET A 177 12.77 22.21 -3.07
N VAL A 178 11.63 21.95 -2.43
CA VAL A 178 11.50 21.92 -0.96
C VAL A 178 11.07 20.51 -0.55
N ASN A 179 11.89 19.93 0.35
CA ASN A 179 11.56 18.64 0.95
C ASN A 179 10.58 18.83 2.12
N ILE A 180 9.44 18.16 2.07
CA ILE A 180 8.38 18.23 3.08
C ILE A 180 7.93 16.81 3.43
N ASP A 181 7.64 16.55 4.70
CA ASP A 181 7.07 15.27 5.14
C ASP A 181 5.72 15.00 4.47
N PRO A 182 5.34 13.71 4.26
CA PRO A 182 4.14 13.30 3.53
C PRO A 182 2.87 14.05 3.90
N ALA A 183 2.60 14.22 5.19
CA ALA A 183 1.39 14.88 5.69
C ALA A 183 1.37 16.39 5.41
N GLY A 184 2.52 17.01 5.18
CA GLY A 184 2.66 18.45 4.96
C GLY A 184 2.55 18.88 3.50
N VAL A 185 2.69 17.95 2.55
CA VAL A 185 2.77 18.28 1.10
C VAL A 185 1.50 18.97 0.61
N GLY A 186 0.31 18.39 0.81
CA GLY A 186 -0.96 18.99 0.43
C GLY A 186 -1.23 20.36 1.08
N PRO A 187 -1.08 20.48 2.42
CA PRO A 187 -1.16 21.75 3.11
C PRO A 187 -0.22 22.83 2.59
N ALA A 188 0.99 22.48 2.12
CA ALA A 188 1.92 23.47 1.57
C ALA A 188 1.40 24.16 0.31
N LEU A 189 0.69 23.41 -0.57
CA LEU A 189 0.04 23.99 -1.75
C LEU A 189 -1.14 24.90 -1.36
N VAL A 190 -2.02 24.40 -0.48
CA VAL A 190 -3.22 25.14 -0.08
C VAL A 190 -2.87 26.44 0.64
N SER A 191 -1.83 26.45 1.47
CA SER A 191 -1.34 27.64 2.18
C SER A 191 -0.42 28.52 1.34
N LYS A 192 -0.19 28.19 0.07
CA LYS A 192 0.72 28.90 -0.84
C LYS A 192 2.18 28.98 -0.35
N LYS A 193 2.61 28.05 0.52
CA LYS A 193 4.02 27.88 0.90
C LYS A 193 4.84 27.22 -0.22
N ALA A 194 4.16 26.55 -1.13
CA ALA A 194 4.70 26.06 -2.39
C ALA A 194 3.76 26.43 -3.53
N ASP A 195 4.31 26.72 -4.70
CA ASP A 195 3.55 27.05 -5.91
C ASP A 195 2.99 25.78 -6.57
N ALA A 196 3.71 24.66 -6.41
CA ALA A 196 3.31 23.34 -6.86
C ALA A 196 3.70 22.27 -5.84
N ILE A 197 3.01 21.14 -5.90
CA ILE A 197 3.41 19.92 -5.20
C ILE A 197 3.59 18.79 -6.19
N GLY A 198 4.56 17.89 -5.91
CA GLY A 198 4.67 16.61 -6.60
C GLY A 198 4.07 15.51 -5.75
N GLY A 199 3.23 14.68 -6.36
CA GLY A 199 2.58 13.59 -5.65
C GLY A 199 1.84 12.64 -6.57
N TYR A 200 1.24 11.61 -5.99
CA TYR A 200 0.24 10.82 -6.68
C TYR A 200 -1.10 11.55 -6.61
N ALA A 201 -1.68 11.85 -7.77
CA ALA A 201 -2.87 12.70 -7.85
C ALA A 201 -4.03 12.16 -6.98
N GLN A 202 -4.24 10.85 -6.96
CA GLN A 202 -5.30 10.23 -6.14
C GLN A 202 -5.13 10.47 -4.63
N GLY A 203 -3.91 10.71 -4.15
CA GLY A 203 -3.65 10.95 -2.73
C GLY A 203 -3.75 12.41 -2.29
N TYR A 204 -3.75 13.36 -3.21
CA TYR A 204 -3.75 14.80 -2.88
C TYR A 204 -4.93 15.56 -3.43
N VAL A 205 -5.33 15.30 -4.68
CA VAL A 205 -6.40 16.03 -5.36
C VAL A 205 -7.72 16.01 -4.56
N PRO A 206 -8.20 14.86 -4.06
CA PRO A 206 -9.46 14.81 -3.30
C PRO A 206 -9.45 15.71 -2.06
N ALA A 207 -8.35 15.71 -1.32
CA ALA A 207 -8.25 16.54 -0.11
C ALA A 207 -8.21 18.05 -0.44
N ILE A 208 -7.57 18.44 -1.52
CA ILE A 208 -7.50 19.84 -1.96
C ILE A 208 -8.86 20.30 -2.47
N GLU A 209 -9.51 19.52 -3.33
CA GLU A 209 -10.81 19.88 -3.91
C GLU A 209 -11.94 19.88 -2.88
N ILE A 210 -12.03 18.85 -2.04
CA ILE A 210 -13.15 18.66 -1.11
C ILE A 210 -12.96 19.48 0.17
N ARG A 211 -11.79 19.35 0.83
CA ARG A 211 -11.55 19.99 2.14
C ARG A 211 -11.18 21.46 1.99
N ALA A 212 -10.27 21.78 1.07
CA ALA A 212 -9.80 23.15 0.87
C ALA A 212 -10.71 23.95 -0.09
N LYS A 213 -11.63 23.28 -0.80
CA LYS A 213 -12.50 23.88 -1.82
C LYS A 213 -11.70 24.68 -2.85
N LYS A 214 -10.60 24.10 -3.32
CA LYS A 214 -9.70 24.68 -4.30
C LYS A 214 -9.66 23.80 -5.53
N GLU A 215 -9.92 24.38 -6.71
CA GLU A 215 -9.68 23.71 -7.98
C GLU A 215 -8.19 23.58 -8.25
N VAL A 216 -7.79 22.47 -8.89
CA VAL A 216 -6.41 22.19 -9.24
C VAL A 216 -6.23 21.98 -10.74
N ARG A 217 -5.01 22.27 -11.21
CA ARG A 217 -4.52 21.80 -12.51
C ARG A 217 -3.46 20.71 -12.26
N ILE A 218 -3.53 19.66 -13.06
CA ILE A 218 -2.68 18.46 -12.90
C ILE A 218 -1.82 18.30 -14.16
N PHE A 219 -0.52 18.23 -13.98
CA PHE A 219 0.43 17.86 -15.02
C PHE A 219 0.90 16.44 -14.77
N TRP A 220 0.28 15.50 -15.49
CA TRP A 220 0.63 14.09 -15.36
C TRP A 220 2.00 13.81 -15.90
N PHE A 221 2.83 13.06 -15.18
CA PHE A 221 4.17 12.71 -15.63
C PHE A 221 4.14 11.88 -16.92
N ALA A 222 3.12 11.04 -17.08
CA ALA A 222 2.92 10.24 -18.29
C ALA A 222 2.76 11.08 -19.56
N ASP A 223 2.11 12.25 -19.49
CA ASP A 223 1.90 13.15 -20.64
C ASP A 223 3.23 13.79 -21.11
N TYR A 224 4.24 13.75 -20.29
CA TYR A 224 5.58 14.27 -20.56
C TYR A 224 6.62 13.14 -20.69
N GLY A 225 6.20 11.96 -21.11
CA GLY A 225 7.07 10.86 -21.47
C GLY A 225 7.54 9.98 -20.30
N VAL A 226 7.02 10.18 -19.08
CA VAL A 226 7.32 9.34 -17.92
C VAL A 226 6.21 8.30 -17.71
N ASN A 227 6.06 7.43 -18.68
CA ASN A 227 5.08 6.34 -18.63
C ASN A 227 5.74 5.09 -18.04
N VAL A 228 5.58 4.90 -16.74
CA VAL A 228 6.23 3.84 -15.97
C VAL A 228 5.21 3.01 -15.19
N VAL A 229 5.57 1.77 -14.88
CA VAL A 229 4.84 0.94 -13.90
C VAL A 229 4.95 1.63 -12.54
N SER A 230 3.81 1.70 -11.84
CA SER A 230 3.78 2.30 -10.51
C SER A 230 3.82 1.22 -9.41
N ASN A 231 3.00 1.32 -8.38
CA ASN A 231 3.23 0.56 -7.15
C ASN A 231 2.82 -0.91 -7.25
N GLY A 232 3.76 -1.74 -6.83
CA GLY A 232 3.62 -3.18 -6.63
C GLY A 232 4.16 -3.66 -5.29
N ILE A 233 3.84 -4.90 -4.98
CA ILE A 233 4.39 -5.63 -3.84
C ILE A 233 5.82 -6.01 -4.18
N ILE A 234 6.76 -5.63 -3.33
CA ILE A 234 8.18 -5.94 -3.46
C ILE A 234 8.67 -6.81 -2.32
N VAL A 235 9.71 -7.58 -2.60
CA VAL A 235 10.30 -8.53 -1.65
C VAL A 235 11.81 -8.66 -1.89
N HIS A 236 12.55 -9.07 -0.86
CA HIS A 236 13.96 -9.45 -1.02
C HIS A 236 14.07 -10.79 -1.77
N ASN A 237 15.02 -10.90 -2.70
CA ASN A 237 15.21 -12.10 -3.53
C ASN A 237 15.45 -13.39 -2.72
N ASP A 238 16.07 -13.30 -1.53
CA ASP A 238 16.28 -14.46 -0.68
C ASP A 238 14.98 -15.05 -0.15
N LEU A 239 13.95 -14.23 0.14
CA LEU A 239 12.66 -14.72 0.58
C LEU A 239 11.99 -15.57 -0.51
N LEU A 240 12.11 -15.16 -1.78
CA LEU A 240 11.57 -15.94 -2.90
C LEU A 240 12.20 -17.32 -3.05
N LYS A 241 13.47 -17.46 -2.62
CA LYS A 241 14.19 -18.75 -2.64
C LYS A 241 13.90 -19.59 -1.41
N SER A 242 13.88 -18.97 -0.23
CA SER A 242 13.74 -19.67 1.05
C SER A 242 12.30 -20.01 1.40
N ASP A 243 11.33 -19.20 0.94
CA ASP A 243 9.93 -19.34 1.30
C ASP A 243 8.98 -18.80 0.21
N PRO A 244 8.95 -19.44 -0.96
CA PRO A 244 8.08 -19.03 -2.06
C PRO A 244 6.58 -19.09 -1.71
N GLU A 245 6.17 -20.01 -0.83
CA GLU A 245 4.78 -20.17 -0.42
C GLU A 245 4.29 -18.99 0.45
N LEU A 246 5.15 -18.42 1.29
CA LEU A 246 4.82 -17.19 1.99
C LEU A 246 4.55 -16.05 0.99
N ALA A 247 5.42 -15.90 -0.02
CA ALA A 247 5.25 -14.87 -1.04
C ALA A 247 3.94 -15.05 -1.81
N ARG A 248 3.62 -16.27 -2.25
CA ARG A 248 2.38 -16.63 -2.96
C ARG A 248 1.14 -16.33 -2.11
N THR A 249 1.15 -16.80 -0.87
CA THR A 249 0.04 -16.58 0.08
C THR A 249 -0.17 -15.09 0.36
N PHE A 250 0.91 -14.36 0.66
CA PHE A 250 0.82 -12.93 0.96
C PHE A 250 0.25 -12.13 -0.23
N VAL A 251 0.76 -12.36 -1.45
CA VAL A 251 0.27 -11.68 -2.67
C VAL A 251 -1.20 -11.98 -2.91
N ALA A 252 -1.61 -13.26 -2.85
CA ALA A 252 -3.00 -13.65 -3.09
C ALA A 252 -3.97 -12.98 -2.11
N GLN A 253 -3.65 -13.01 -0.80
CA GLN A 253 -4.52 -12.39 0.20
C GLN A 253 -4.53 -10.87 0.12
N SER A 254 -3.40 -10.24 -0.24
CA SER A 254 -3.33 -8.80 -0.47
C SER A 254 -4.23 -8.39 -1.64
N ILE A 255 -4.13 -9.09 -2.78
CA ILE A 255 -4.96 -8.82 -3.97
C ILE A 255 -6.44 -9.04 -3.67
N LYS A 256 -6.79 -10.11 -2.93
CA LYS A 256 -8.16 -10.32 -2.42
C LYS A 256 -8.65 -9.11 -1.62
N GLY A 257 -7.81 -8.54 -0.77
CA GLY A 257 -8.14 -7.34 0.00
C GLY A 257 -8.41 -6.11 -0.87
N PHE A 258 -7.61 -5.87 -1.91
CA PHE A 258 -7.84 -4.78 -2.87
C PHE A 258 -9.15 -4.95 -3.61
N LEU A 259 -9.42 -6.13 -4.15
CA LEU A 259 -10.65 -6.43 -4.90
C LEU A 259 -11.88 -6.36 -4.01
N TYR A 260 -11.80 -6.89 -2.78
CA TYR A 260 -12.86 -6.78 -1.79
C TYR A 260 -13.19 -5.32 -1.49
N GLY A 261 -12.16 -4.49 -1.25
CA GLY A 261 -12.35 -3.06 -0.99
C GLY A 261 -13.01 -2.31 -2.16
N ARG A 262 -12.79 -2.75 -3.40
CA ARG A 262 -13.50 -2.20 -4.57
C ARG A 262 -14.96 -2.64 -4.65
N GLN A 263 -15.26 -3.89 -4.28
CA GLN A 263 -16.63 -4.42 -4.24
C GLN A 263 -17.43 -3.85 -3.07
N HIS A 264 -16.76 -3.48 -1.97
CA HIS A 264 -17.35 -2.97 -0.73
C HIS A 264 -16.73 -1.61 -0.35
N PRO A 265 -16.95 -0.57 -1.15
CA PRO A 265 -16.27 0.70 -0.99
C PRO A 265 -16.60 1.43 0.32
N ASP A 266 -17.79 1.24 0.89
CA ASP A 266 -18.13 1.83 2.20
C ASP A 266 -17.35 1.18 3.35
N GLU A 267 -17.15 -0.13 3.29
CA GLU A 267 -16.29 -0.84 4.24
C GLU A 267 -14.82 -0.41 4.09
N ALA A 268 -14.36 -0.19 2.84
CA ALA A 268 -13.02 0.31 2.57
C ALA A 268 -12.82 1.71 3.17
N VAL A 269 -13.77 2.62 3.00
CA VAL A 269 -13.76 3.96 3.62
C VAL A 269 -13.74 3.84 5.16
N ALA A 270 -14.57 2.97 5.73
CA ALA A 270 -14.59 2.73 7.17
C ALA A 270 -13.25 2.17 7.69
N SER A 271 -12.57 1.33 6.91
CA SER A 271 -11.22 0.84 7.23
C SER A 271 -10.20 1.96 7.22
N VAL A 272 -10.17 2.79 6.17
CA VAL A 272 -9.28 3.97 6.13
C VAL A 272 -9.50 4.84 7.36
N LYS A 273 -10.75 5.10 7.73
CA LYS A 273 -11.10 5.95 8.89
C LYS A 273 -10.61 5.38 10.22
N ARG A 274 -10.54 4.05 10.39
CA ARG A 274 -9.97 3.45 11.62
C ARG A 274 -8.51 3.80 11.83
N TYR A 275 -7.74 3.92 10.76
CA TYR A 275 -6.30 4.24 10.81
C TYR A 275 -6.01 5.74 10.68
N LEU A 276 -6.95 6.48 10.08
CA LEU A 276 -6.88 7.93 9.95
C LEU A 276 -8.23 8.52 10.40
N PRO A 277 -8.50 8.60 11.72
CA PRO A 277 -9.81 9.01 12.26
C PRO A 277 -10.28 10.40 11.79
N THR A 278 -9.34 11.28 11.44
CA THR A 278 -9.59 12.65 10.97
C THR A 278 -9.90 12.75 9.47
N VAL A 279 -9.84 11.63 8.71
CA VAL A 279 -10.14 11.65 7.28
C VAL A 279 -11.63 11.90 7.05
N ASP A 280 -11.93 12.76 6.10
CA ASP A 280 -13.28 12.93 5.58
C ASP A 280 -13.65 11.69 4.74
N PRO A 281 -14.78 11.01 5.01
CA PRO A 281 -15.22 9.85 4.23
C PRO A 281 -15.33 10.12 2.73
N ALA A 282 -15.74 11.33 2.31
CA ALA A 282 -15.84 11.70 0.90
C ALA A 282 -14.44 11.76 0.25
N ILE A 283 -13.43 12.25 0.97
CA ILE A 283 -12.04 12.25 0.50
C ILE A 283 -11.56 10.81 0.33
N ALA A 284 -11.70 9.97 1.36
CA ALA A 284 -11.28 8.57 1.30
C ALA A 284 -11.96 7.81 0.14
N ARG A 285 -13.26 8.05 -0.07
CA ARG A 285 -14.01 7.47 -1.20
C ARG A 285 -13.41 7.90 -2.54
N ARG A 286 -13.16 9.18 -2.71
CA ARG A 286 -12.62 9.73 -3.95
C ARG A 286 -11.20 9.26 -4.23
N GLU A 287 -10.37 9.11 -3.20
CA GLU A 287 -9.04 8.49 -3.29
C GLU A 287 -9.11 7.05 -3.82
N LEU A 288 -10.05 6.25 -3.32
CA LEU A 288 -10.29 4.88 -3.79
C LEU A 288 -10.69 4.86 -5.26
N GLU A 289 -11.69 5.65 -5.65
CA GLU A 289 -12.20 5.70 -7.03
C GLU A 289 -11.10 6.10 -8.03
N LEU A 290 -10.26 7.06 -7.68
CA LEU A 290 -9.13 7.46 -8.50
C LEU A 290 -8.04 6.38 -8.57
N SER A 291 -7.81 5.66 -7.46
CA SER A 291 -6.83 4.57 -7.41
C SER A 291 -7.24 3.41 -8.33
N TRP A 292 -8.51 3.06 -8.38
CA TRP A 292 -9.00 1.97 -9.26
C TRP A 292 -8.74 2.24 -10.74
N LYS A 293 -8.69 3.52 -11.17
CA LYS A 293 -8.35 3.91 -12.55
C LYS A 293 -6.90 3.59 -12.94
N THR A 294 -6.04 3.32 -11.95
CA THR A 294 -4.62 2.97 -12.18
C THR A 294 -4.39 1.45 -12.29
N TRP A 295 -5.41 0.62 -12.05
CA TRP A 295 -5.25 -0.83 -11.93
C TRP A 295 -5.11 -1.56 -13.26
N VAL A 296 -5.57 -0.99 -14.36
CA VAL A 296 -5.61 -1.66 -15.66
C VAL A 296 -4.96 -0.78 -16.73
N THR A 297 -4.01 -1.36 -17.47
CA THR A 297 -3.44 -0.80 -18.70
C THR A 297 -4.02 -1.55 -19.91
N PRO A 298 -3.85 -1.06 -21.13
CA PRO A 298 -4.20 -1.83 -22.34
C PRO A 298 -3.53 -3.22 -22.34
N ASN A 299 -2.30 -3.33 -21.85
CA ASN A 299 -1.51 -4.57 -21.82
C ASN A 299 -1.93 -5.56 -20.72
N THR A 300 -2.69 -5.10 -19.72
CA THR A 300 -3.13 -5.91 -18.58
C THR A 300 -4.64 -6.13 -18.53
N LYS A 301 -5.36 -5.74 -19.58
CA LYS A 301 -6.80 -5.96 -19.69
C LYS A 301 -7.14 -7.46 -19.63
N GLY A 302 -8.09 -7.84 -18.78
CA GLY A 302 -8.50 -9.24 -18.59
C GLY A 302 -7.51 -10.09 -17.80
N LYS A 303 -6.42 -9.51 -17.29
CA LYS A 303 -5.46 -10.21 -16.42
C LYS A 303 -5.78 -9.97 -14.93
N PRO A 304 -5.42 -10.91 -14.04
CA PRO A 304 -5.57 -10.74 -12.60
C PRO A 304 -4.92 -9.44 -12.12
N LEU A 305 -5.45 -8.85 -11.07
CA LEU A 305 -4.76 -7.76 -10.38
C LEU A 305 -3.44 -8.32 -9.82
N GLY A 306 -2.37 -7.56 -9.95
CA GLY A 306 -1.03 -8.03 -9.63
C GLY A 306 -0.23 -8.49 -10.86
N TRP A 307 -0.88 -8.99 -11.92
CA TRP A 307 -0.20 -9.45 -13.11
C TRP A 307 0.47 -8.29 -13.86
N GLU A 308 1.70 -8.51 -14.34
CA GLU A 308 2.56 -7.50 -14.92
C GLU A 308 2.86 -7.83 -16.38
N ALA A 309 2.88 -6.81 -17.26
CA ALA A 309 3.15 -6.94 -18.67
C ALA A 309 4.58 -6.50 -19.02
N ASP A 310 5.27 -7.29 -19.84
CA ASP A 310 6.60 -6.95 -20.39
C ASP A 310 6.59 -5.57 -21.06
N ALA A 311 5.52 -5.24 -21.80
CA ALA A 311 5.41 -3.98 -22.51
C ALA A 311 5.41 -2.77 -21.56
N ASP A 312 4.72 -2.86 -20.42
CA ASP A 312 4.67 -1.79 -19.42
C ASP A 312 6.04 -1.62 -18.71
N TRP A 313 6.72 -2.74 -18.42
CA TRP A 313 8.06 -2.72 -17.87
C TRP A 313 9.12 -2.25 -18.87
N ASN A 314 8.99 -2.59 -20.16
CA ASN A 314 9.87 -2.05 -21.21
C ASN A 314 9.78 -0.53 -21.29
N SER A 315 8.57 0.04 -21.14
CA SER A 315 8.40 1.50 -21.04
C SER A 315 9.14 2.07 -19.82
N THR A 316 9.06 1.41 -18.67
CA THR A 316 9.79 1.80 -17.45
C THR A 316 11.31 1.77 -17.67
N VAL A 317 11.80 0.69 -18.27
CA VAL A 317 13.24 0.52 -18.61
C VAL A 317 13.70 1.60 -19.60
N ALA A 318 12.88 1.95 -20.60
CA ALA A 318 13.20 3.00 -21.55
C ALA A 318 13.33 4.38 -20.86
N VAL A 319 12.42 4.71 -19.93
CA VAL A 319 12.51 5.93 -19.11
C VAL A 319 13.76 5.93 -18.25
N LEU A 320 14.06 4.80 -17.60
CA LEU A 320 15.25 4.63 -16.76
C LEU A 320 16.55 4.81 -17.57
N LYS A 321 16.63 4.20 -18.75
CA LYS A 321 17.78 4.33 -19.64
C LYS A 321 17.98 5.78 -20.11
N ARG A 322 16.89 6.46 -20.46
CA ARG A 322 16.92 7.81 -21.03
C ARG A 322 17.23 8.89 -19.97
N TYR A 323 16.72 8.72 -18.77
CA TYR A 323 16.72 9.78 -17.75
C TYR A 323 17.31 9.37 -16.41
N GLY A 324 17.44 8.07 -16.12
CA GLY A 324 17.86 7.58 -14.79
C GLY A 324 19.37 7.57 -14.57
N GLY A 325 20.17 7.98 -15.56
CA GLY A 325 21.65 7.96 -15.46
C GLY A 325 22.25 6.55 -15.35
N VAL A 326 21.51 5.52 -15.80
CA VAL A 326 21.90 4.11 -15.72
C VAL A 326 22.49 3.68 -17.07
N GLY A 327 23.73 3.22 -17.07
CA GLY A 327 24.41 2.76 -18.30
C GLY A 327 23.72 1.53 -18.91
N THR A 328 23.53 0.48 -18.12
CA THR A 328 22.83 -0.74 -18.53
C THR A 328 21.64 -0.99 -17.60
N PRO A 329 20.41 -0.83 -18.09
CA PRO A 329 19.23 -1.15 -17.30
C PRO A 329 19.15 -2.65 -16.96
N PRO A 330 18.53 -3.02 -15.83
CA PRO A 330 18.29 -4.41 -15.46
C PRO A 330 17.43 -5.14 -16.51
N ALA A 331 17.65 -6.45 -16.67
CA ALA A 331 16.76 -7.31 -17.44
C ALA A 331 15.37 -7.39 -16.79
N LEU A 332 14.30 -7.59 -17.56
CA LEU A 332 12.93 -7.70 -17.03
C LEU A 332 12.81 -8.78 -15.96
N SER A 333 13.47 -9.92 -16.15
CA SER A 333 13.51 -11.03 -15.17
C SER A 333 14.13 -10.66 -13.82
N ALA A 334 14.94 -9.59 -13.75
CA ALA A 334 15.45 -9.05 -12.50
C ALA A 334 14.45 -8.09 -11.83
N LEU A 335 13.59 -7.44 -12.61
CA LEU A 335 12.66 -6.42 -12.13
C LEU A 335 11.41 -7.01 -11.49
N TYR A 336 10.79 -8.01 -12.13
CA TYR A 336 9.53 -8.58 -11.69
C TYR A 336 9.36 -10.07 -12.01
N THR A 337 8.32 -10.67 -11.45
CA THR A 337 7.84 -12.01 -11.80
C THR A 337 6.33 -12.13 -11.53
N ASN A 338 5.64 -12.82 -12.41
CA ASN A 338 4.22 -13.16 -12.26
C ASN A 338 3.97 -14.49 -11.52
N GLU A 339 5.03 -15.19 -11.12
CA GLU A 339 4.96 -16.53 -10.52
C GLU A 339 4.07 -16.59 -9.26
N PHE A 340 4.01 -15.48 -8.51
CA PHE A 340 3.31 -15.38 -7.22
C PHE A 340 1.91 -14.75 -7.36
N VAL A 341 1.54 -14.29 -8.55
CA VAL A 341 0.24 -13.67 -8.82
C VAL A 341 -0.83 -14.78 -8.93
N PRO A 342 -1.96 -14.67 -8.22
CA PRO A 342 -3.02 -15.65 -8.31
C PRO A 342 -3.69 -15.65 -9.69
N THR A 343 -4.17 -16.81 -10.16
CA THR A 343 -4.68 -17.04 -11.55
C THR A 343 -6.16 -17.26 -11.55
N GLY A 344 -7.01 -16.96 -10.79
CA GLY A 344 -8.47 -17.15 -10.89
C GLY A 344 -9.18 -15.97 -11.53
N ALA A 345 -10.35 -16.20 -12.09
CA ALA A 345 -11.21 -15.16 -12.65
C ALA A 345 -11.66 -14.15 -11.58
N GLU A 346 -11.79 -14.60 -10.34
CA GLU A 346 -12.13 -13.78 -9.16
C GLU A 346 -11.06 -12.72 -8.85
N TYR A 347 -9.84 -12.89 -9.36
CA TYR A 347 -8.75 -11.92 -9.21
C TYR A 347 -8.68 -10.90 -10.35
N VAL A 348 -9.52 -11.03 -11.37
CA VAL A 348 -9.59 -10.07 -12.49
C VAL A 348 -10.42 -8.85 -12.05
N PRO A 349 -9.84 -7.63 -12.05
CA PRO A 349 -10.59 -6.45 -11.68
C PRO A 349 -11.69 -6.17 -12.71
N PRO A 350 -12.87 -5.66 -12.27
CA PRO A 350 -13.89 -5.21 -13.20
C PRO A 350 -13.32 -4.22 -14.22
N GLN A 351 -13.66 -4.42 -15.47
CA GLN A 351 -13.30 -3.53 -16.59
C GLN A 351 -14.20 -2.30 -16.51
N THR A 352 -13.86 -1.30 -15.70
CA THR A 352 -14.54 0.00 -15.78
C THR A 352 -13.84 0.86 -16.80
N ALA A 353 -14.65 1.50 -17.61
CA ALA A 353 -14.23 2.53 -18.54
C ALA A 353 -13.57 3.72 -17.83
#